data_2073f67c57dce66bd48a55a288cd9008
#
_entry.id   2073f67c57dce66bd48a55a288cd9008
#
_cell.length_a   1.000
_cell.length_b   1.000
_cell.length_c   1.000
_cell.angle_alpha   90.00
_cell.angle_beta   90.00
_cell.angle_gamma   90.00
#
_symmetry.space_group_name_H-M   'P 1'
#
loop_
_entity.id
_entity.type
_entity.pdbx_description
1 polymer ?
#
loop_
_entity_poly.entity_id
_entity_poly.type
_entity_poly.pdbx_seq_one_letter_code
_entity_poly.pdbx_strand_id
1 'polypeptide(L)'
;MYDLVLKNCNLVNENSSSEVDIAIKNQRIEKIASNIDSGSKEVLDCAGKLVIPGLIDDQVHFREPGLTHKGEIATESKAAIAGGVTSYFEMPNVNPNTSTIENLNKKFDMASSRSYANYSFYLGATNENIEEIKKHDPKTSCGLKVFMGASTGDLLVDKYEALDAIFQHCPTNIVTHCEDPKRLIENQEKYKKSHGDSLTAMHHAVIRDEECCYLSSSLAVGLAKKYGCLLYTSDAADESV
;
A
#
# COMPACT_ATOMS: atom_id res chain seq x y z
N MET A 1 20.89 -29.80 -7.97
CA MET A 1 21.68 -28.87 -7.14
C MET A 1 20.82 -27.67 -6.86
N TYR A 2 20.69 -27.28 -5.60
CA TYR A 2 19.95 -26.07 -5.19
C TYR A 2 20.81 -24.82 -5.36
N ASP A 3 20.19 -23.65 -5.41
CA ASP A 3 20.94 -22.38 -5.44
C ASP A 3 21.37 -22.00 -4.01
N LEU A 4 20.46 -22.16 -3.04
CA LEU A 4 20.71 -21.89 -1.63
C LEU A 4 20.00 -22.94 -0.75
N VAL A 5 20.64 -23.36 0.32
CA VAL A 5 20.00 -24.12 1.41
C VAL A 5 20.17 -23.35 2.70
N LEU A 6 19.04 -23.03 3.34
CA LEU A 6 19.02 -22.55 4.71
C LEU A 6 18.95 -23.76 5.64
N LYS A 7 19.94 -23.91 6.52
CA LYS A 7 20.02 -25.00 7.49
C LYS A 7 19.60 -24.56 8.88
N ASN A 8 19.06 -25.47 9.65
CA ASN A 8 18.74 -25.26 11.07
C ASN A 8 17.81 -24.06 11.29
N CYS A 9 16.77 -23.93 10.45
CA CYS A 9 15.77 -22.89 10.56
C CYS A 9 14.72 -23.25 11.62
N ASN A 10 14.32 -22.30 12.45
CA ASN A 10 13.05 -22.38 13.16
C ASN A 10 11.99 -21.66 12.32
N LEU A 11 11.37 -22.43 11.40
CA LEU A 11 10.37 -21.88 10.47
C LEU A 11 9.05 -21.64 11.21
N VAL A 12 8.58 -20.39 11.14
CA VAL A 12 7.26 -19.98 11.65
C VAL A 12 6.38 -19.58 10.46
N ASN A 13 5.36 -20.38 10.20
CA ASN A 13 4.42 -20.16 9.10
C ASN A 13 3.08 -20.85 9.41
N GLU A 14 1.97 -20.30 8.95
CA GLU A 14 0.62 -20.88 9.04
C GLU A 14 0.26 -21.39 10.46
N ASN A 15 0.52 -20.55 11.48
CA ASN A 15 0.27 -20.85 12.89
C ASN A 15 1.07 -22.02 13.45
N SER A 16 2.15 -22.41 12.79
CA SER A 16 3.04 -23.49 13.24
C SER A 16 4.48 -23.03 13.34
N SER A 17 5.26 -23.73 14.16
CA SER A 17 6.70 -23.56 14.26
C SER A 17 7.37 -24.93 14.16
N SER A 18 8.42 -25.04 13.34
CA SER A 18 9.13 -26.29 13.13
C SER A 18 10.61 -26.08 12.81
N GLU A 19 11.46 -26.98 13.32
CA GLU A 19 12.88 -27.02 12.98
C GLU A 19 13.06 -27.74 11.64
N VAL A 20 13.53 -27.00 10.63
CA VAL A 20 13.61 -27.49 9.25
C VAL A 20 14.78 -26.86 8.50
N ASP A 21 15.11 -27.48 7.37
CA ASP A 21 15.93 -26.89 6.31
C ASP A 21 15.03 -26.42 5.16
N ILE A 22 15.45 -25.35 4.47
CA ILE A 22 14.73 -24.79 3.33
C ILE A 22 15.67 -24.74 2.13
N ALA A 23 15.31 -25.41 1.04
CA ALA A 23 16.05 -25.36 -0.22
C ALA A 23 15.38 -24.42 -1.22
N ILE A 24 16.19 -23.56 -1.81
CA ILE A 24 15.79 -22.57 -2.81
C ILE A 24 16.43 -22.91 -4.14
N LYS A 25 15.64 -22.89 -5.21
CA LYS A 25 16.06 -23.11 -6.59
C LYS A 25 15.28 -22.21 -7.53
N ASN A 26 15.98 -21.57 -8.45
CA ASN A 26 15.36 -20.66 -9.42
C ASN A 26 14.46 -19.61 -8.73
N GLN A 27 14.94 -19.00 -7.64
CA GLN A 27 14.25 -17.98 -6.84
C GLN A 27 12.93 -18.45 -6.19
N ARG A 28 12.73 -19.75 -6.03
CA ARG A 28 11.55 -20.33 -5.38
C ARG A 28 11.96 -21.31 -4.29
N ILE A 29 11.12 -21.41 -3.27
CA ILE A 29 11.24 -22.47 -2.27
C ILE A 29 10.87 -23.78 -2.97
N GLU A 30 11.86 -24.67 -3.13
CA GLU A 30 11.72 -25.95 -3.80
C GLU A 30 11.40 -27.08 -2.83
N LYS A 31 11.95 -26.99 -1.61
CA LYS A 31 11.77 -28.05 -0.60
C LYS A 31 11.90 -27.48 0.81
N ILE A 32 11.04 -27.96 1.71
CA ILE A 32 11.14 -27.77 3.16
C ILE A 32 11.14 -29.18 3.76
N ALA A 33 12.14 -29.51 4.58
CA ALA A 33 12.27 -30.83 5.22
C ALA A 33 13.12 -30.73 6.50
N SER A 34 12.99 -31.71 7.38
CA SER A 34 13.80 -31.79 8.61
C SER A 34 15.30 -31.84 8.37
N ASN A 35 15.72 -32.39 7.23
CA ASN A 35 17.11 -32.37 6.78
C ASN A 35 17.18 -32.35 5.25
N ILE A 36 18.11 -31.58 4.69
CA ILE A 36 18.39 -31.50 3.26
C ILE A 36 19.89 -31.68 3.04
N ASP A 37 20.29 -32.89 2.66
CA ASP A 37 21.69 -33.24 2.40
C ASP A 37 22.11 -33.11 0.92
N SER A 38 21.17 -32.64 0.06
CA SER A 38 21.43 -32.47 -1.37
C SER A 38 22.37 -31.29 -1.62
N GLY A 39 23.24 -31.41 -2.63
CA GLY A 39 24.19 -30.37 -2.98
C GLY A 39 23.54 -29.02 -3.32
N SER A 40 24.13 -27.95 -2.82
CA SER A 40 23.75 -26.57 -3.04
C SER A 40 24.97 -25.75 -3.46
N LYS A 41 24.75 -24.63 -4.17
CA LYS A 41 25.78 -23.66 -4.48
C LYS A 41 26.22 -22.89 -3.24
N GLU A 42 25.24 -22.60 -2.37
CA GLU A 42 25.44 -21.86 -1.13
C GLU A 42 24.65 -22.53 0.00
N VAL A 43 25.20 -22.48 1.20
CA VAL A 43 24.56 -22.97 2.43
C VAL A 43 24.69 -21.90 3.49
N LEU A 44 23.56 -21.51 4.08
CA LEU A 44 23.49 -20.59 5.21
C LEU A 44 22.95 -21.33 6.43
N ASP A 45 23.74 -21.41 7.49
CA ASP A 45 23.29 -21.94 8.78
C ASP A 45 22.54 -20.83 9.55
N CYS A 46 21.24 -21.03 9.76
CA CYS A 46 20.39 -20.11 10.51
C CYS A 46 20.57 -20.25 12.03
N ALA A 47 21.28 -21.30 12.49
CA ALA A 47 21.58 -21.50 13.91
C ALA A 47 20.35 -21.39 14.84
N GLY A 48 19.22 -21.95 14.43
CA GLY A 48 17.96 -21.91 15.17
C GLY A 48 17.21 -20.57 15.12
N LYS A 49 17.66 -19.61 14.29
CA LYS A 49 16.94 -18.34 14.12
C LYS A 49 15.53 -18.56 13.54
N LEU A 50 14.61 -17.69 13.95
CA LEU A 50 13.28 -17.65 13.38
C LEU A 50 13.37 -17.27 11.89
N VAL A 51 12.71 -18.06 11.06
CA VAL A 51 12.54 -17.79 9.63
C VAL A 51 11.04 -17.65 9.37
N ILE A 52 10.65 -16.50 8.86
CA ILE A 52 9.28 -16.17 8.54
C ILE A 52 9.15 -15.83 7.05
N PRO A 53 7.96 -15.92 6.45
CA PRO A 53 7.72 -15.33 5.13
C PRO A 53 8.13 -13.86 5.10
N GLY A 54 8.64 -13.40 3.97
CA GLY A 54 8.96 -11.99 3.78
C GLY A 54 7.72 -11.13 4.00
N LEU A 55 7.88 -10.01 4.71
CA LEU A 55 6.77 -9.10 4.99
C LEU A 55 6.30 -8.42 3.72
N ILE A 56 4.99 -8.14 3.66
CA ILE A 56 4.36 -7.34 2.62
C ILE A 56 3.89 -6.05 3.28
N ASP A 57 4.35 -4.90 2.77
CA ASP A 57 3.82 -3.59 3.13
C ASP A 57 2.87 -3.14 2.03
N ASP A 58 1.60 -3.12 2.31
CA ASP A 58 0.55 -2.85 1.34
C ASP A 58 0.20 -1.36 1.20
N GLN A 59 0.94 -0.50 1.90
CA GLN A 59 0.74 0.94 1.85
C GLN A 59 2.05 1.72 2.07
N VAL A 60 2.75 2.03 0.98
CA VAL A 60 3.95 2.88 1.05
C VAL A 60 3.81 4.13 0.19
N HIS A 61 4.58 5.16 0.54
CA HIS A 61 4.69 6.42 -0.18
C HIS A 61 6.16 6.68 -0.53
N PHE A 62 6.69 6.04 -1.57
CA PHE A 62 8.07 6.23 -2.03
C PHE A 62 8.25 7.52 -2.83
N ARG A 63 7.14 8.16 -3.24
CA ARG A 63 7.11 9.51 -3.81
C ARG A 63 7.73 9.67 -5.19
N GLU A 64 8.09 8.62 -5.87
CA GLU A 64 8.60 8.65 -7.23
C GLU A 64 7.53 8.16 -8.22
N PRO A 65 7.30 8.88 -9.34
CA PRO A 65 8.05 10.03 -9.87
C PRO A 65 7.72 11.38 -9.23
N GLY A 66 8.59 12.36 -9.49
CA GLY A 66 8.33 13.80 -9.34
C GLY A 66 8.47 14.38 -7.92
N LEU A 67 8.49 13.54 -6.88
CA LEU A 67 8.66 13.98 -5.49
C LEU A 67 9.90 13.34 -4.84
N THR A 68 10.95 13.10 -5.63
CA THR A 68 12.17 12.37 -5.23
C THR A 68 12.99 13.05 -4.13
N HIS A 69 12.72 14.32 -3.86
CA HIS A 69 13.28 15.00 -2.68
C HIS A 69 12.77 14.44 -1.35
N LYS A 70 11.67 13.67 -1.37
CA LYS A 70 11.10 12.98 -0.19
C LYS A 70 11.54 11.52 -0.12
N GLY A 71 11.70 10.85 -1.25
CA GLY A 71 12.11 9.46 -1.37
C GLY A 71 12.16 8.98 -2.81
N GLU A 72 12.89 7.90 -3.07
CA GLU A 72 13.03 7.27 -4.38
C GLU A 72 12.79 5.77 -4.28
N ILE A 73 12.29 5.14 -5.34
CA ILE A 73 12.05 3.68 -5.39
C ILE A 73 13.31 2.89 -5.03
N ALA A 74 14.49 3.33 -5.52
CA ALA A 74 15.73 2.62 -5.26
C ALA A 74 16.16 2.66 -3.77
N THR A 75 16.08 3.82 -3.13
CA THR A 75 16.48 3.99 -1.72
C THR A 75 15.47 3.36 -0.78
N GLU A 76 14.17 3.60 -1.01
CA GLU A 76 13.10 3.15 -0.14
C GLU A 76 12.89 1.63 -0.23
N SER A 77 12.94 1.04 -1.44
CA SER A 77 12.87 -0.43 -1.58
C SER A 77 14.07 -1.14 -0.96
N LYS A 78 15.26 -0.52 -0.99
CA LYS A 78 16.44 -1.03 -0.29
C LYS A 78 16.27 -0.98 1.23
N ALA A 79 15.71 0.13 1.74
CA ALA A 79 15.38 0.25 3.17
C ALA A 79 14.32 -0.78 3.59
N ALA A 80 13.29 -1.02 2.76
CA ALA A 80 12.28 -2.04 2.97
C ALA A 80 12.90 -3.43 3.15
N ILE A 81 13.76 -3.85 2.21
CA ILE A 81 14.49 -5.14 2.30
C ILE A 81 15.34 -5.21 3.57
N ALA A 82 16.03 -4.14 3.93
CA ALA A 82 16.85 -4.10 5.16
C ALA A 82 16.00 -4.27 6.43
N GLY A 83 14.72 -3.87 6.39
CA GLY A 83 13.73 -4.06 7.46
C GLY A 83 12.97 -5.39 7.40
N GLY A 84 13.21 -6.24 6.37
CA GLY A 84 12.51 -7.52 6.19
C GLY A 84 11.24 -7.44 5.34
N VAL A 85 10.90 -6.28 4.80
CA VAL A 85 9.79 -6.12 3.84
C VAL A 85 10.28 -6.50 2.45
N THR A 86 9.76 -7.61 1.91
CA THR A 86 10.19 -8.18 0.63
C THR A 86 9.27 -7.81 -0.53
N SER A 87 8.10 -7.24 -0.22
CA SER A 87 7.12 -6.79 -1.21
C SER A 87 6.44 -5.52 -0.70
N TYR A 88 6.16 -4.58 -1.58
CA TYR A 88 5.43 -3.35 -1.23
C TYR A 88 4.40 -2.96 -2.28
N PHE A 89 3.37 -2.23 -1.85
CA PHE A 89 2.36 -1.63 -2.72
C PHE A 89 2.38 -0.11 -2.52
N GLU A 90 2.68 0.62 -3.60
CA GLU A 90 2.86 2.06 -3.51
C GLU A 90 1.63 2.84 -3.96
N MET A 91 1.32 3.88 -3.21
CA MET A 91 0.21 4.79 -3.42
C MET A 91 0.39 5.69 -4.65
N PRO A 92 -0.74 6.17 -5.27
CA PRO A 92 -0.71 6.89 -6.53
C PRO A 92 -0.35 8.38 -6.42
N ASN A 93 -0.21 8.94 -5.20
CA ASN A 93 0.00 10.37 -4.96
C ASN A 93 1.46 10.80 -5.18
N VAL A 94 1.86 10.78 -6.41
CA VAL A 94 3.16 11.16 -6.97
C VAL A 94 2.96 12.26 -8.05
N ASN A 95 3.97 12.69 -8.76
CA ASN A 95 3.84 13.73 -9.79
C ASN A 95 4.52 13.31 -11.11
N PRO A 96 3.77 13.07 -12.22
CA PRO A 96 2.30 13.11 -12.28
C PRO A 96 1.64 11.98 -11.49
N ASN A 97 0.41 12.20 -11.03
CA ASN A 97 -0.37 11.20 -10.31
C ASN A 97 -0.55 9.93 -11.13
N THR A 98 -0.56 8.75 -10.46
CA THR A 98 -0.82 7.45 -11.10
C THR A 98 -2.33 7.25 -11.29
N SER A 99 -3.01 8.14 -12.03
CA SER A 99 -4.47 8.14 -12.23
C SER A 99 -4.89 7.71 -13.64
N THR A 100 -3.94 7.31 -14.49
CA THR A 100 -4.18 6.73 -15.80
C THR A 100 -3.42 5.42 -15.95
N ILE A 101 -3.90 4.54 -16.84
CA ILE A 101 -3.22 3.29 -17.17
C ILE A 101 -1.81 3.57 -17.76
N GLU A 102 -1.67 4.65 -18.52
CA GLU A 102 -0.38 5.05 -19.06
C GLU A 102 0.63 5.37 -17.93
N ASN A 103 0.24 6.18 -16.94
CA ASN A 103 1.11 6.53 -15.83
C ASN A 103 1.41 5.32 -14.93
N LEU A 104 0.43 4.42 -14.76
CA LEU A 104 0.63 3.17 -14.05
C LEU A 104 1.72 2.31 -14.72
N ASN A 105 1.63 2.13 -16.05
CA ASN A 105 2.62 1.38 -16.81
C ASN A 105 4.02 2.02 -16.75
N LYS A 106 4.12 3.34 -16.91
CA LYS A 106 5.39 4.08 -16.77
C LYS A 106 6.03 3.85 -15.40
N LYS A 107 5.22 3.77 -14.34
CA LYS A 107 5.71 3.52 -12.98
C LYS A 107 6.25 2.10 -12.82
N PHE A 108 5.57 1.10 -13.41
CA PHE A 108 6.10 -0.27 -13.48
C PHE A 108 7.42 -0.34 -14.24
N ASP A 109 7.52 0.31 -15.41
CA ASP A 109 8.75 0.36 -16.21
C ASP A 109 9.90 0.99 -15.41
N MET A 110 9.64 2.08 -14.70
CA MET A 110 10.61 2.76 -13.84
C MET A 110 11.11 1.84 -12.71
N ALA A 111 10.22 1.15 -12.04
CA ALA A 111 10.56 0.27 -10.92
C ALA A 111 11.32 -0.97 -11.36
N SER A 112 11.12 -1.46 -12.58
CA SER A 112 11.70 -2.70 -13.09
C SER A 112 13.23 -2.75 -13.02
N SER A 113 13.91 -1.60 -13.11
CA SER A 113 15.36 -1.48 -13.06
C SER A 113 15.90 -0.89 -11.74
N ARG A 114 15.01 -0.48 -10.81
CA ARG A 114 15.37 0.29 -9.62
C ARG A 114 14.97 -0.35 -8.31
N SER A 115 13.89 -1.15 -8.30
CA SER A 115 13.41 -1.76 -7.07
C SER A 115 14.23 -2.98 -6.65
N TYR A 116 14.58 -3.05 -5.37
CA TYR A 116 15.21 -4.20 -4.73
C TYR A 116 14.20 -5.20 -4.17
N ALA A 117 12.96 -4.76 -3.89
CA ALA A 117 11.87 -5.58 -3.42
C ALA A 117 10.87 -5.88 -4.54
N ASN A 118 10.00 -6.87 -4.37
CA ASN A 118 8.84 -7.04 -5.23
C ASN A 118 7.90 -5.84 -5.05
N TYR A 119 7.18 -5.46 -6.09
CA TYR A 119 6.38 -4.26 -6.06
C TYR A 119 5.08 -4.40 -6.83
N SER A 120 4.11 -3.63 -6.42
CA SER A 120 2.93 -3.28 -7.19
C SER A 120 2.52 -1.82 -6.90
N PHE A 121 1.66 -1.26 -7.73
CA PHE A 121 1.23 0.13 -7.65
C PHE A 121 -0.28 0.21 -7.70
N TYR A 122 -0.86 1.13 -6.92
CA TYR A 122 -2.28 1.44 -7.02
C TYR A 122 -2.55 2.39 -8.18
N LEU A 123 -3.64 2.12 -8.90
CA LEU A 123 -4.27 3.15 -9.73
C LEU A 123 -5.01 4.12 -8.80
N GLY A 124 -4.85 5.42 -9.00
CA GLY A 124 -5.54 6.45 -8.24
C GLY A 124 -6.88 6.82 -8.88
N ALA A 125 -7.93 6.88 -8.07
CA ALA A 125 -9.22 7.41 -8.50
C ALA A 125 -9.21 8.94 -8.46
N THR A 126 -9.99 9.56 -9.34
CA THR A 126 -10.35 10.98 -9.34
C THR A 126 -11.84 11.14 -9.56
N ASN A 127 -12.36 12.35 -9.41
CA ASN A 127 -13.78 12.63 -9.73
C ASN A 127 -14.14 12.37 -11.21
N GLU A 128 -13.14 12.19 -12.11
CA GLU A 128 -13.38 12.24 -13.57
C GLU A 128 -12.76 11.07 -14.35
N ASN A 129 -11.97 10.17 -13.70
CA ASN A 129 -11.24 9.12 -14.43
C ASN A 129 -11.92 7.75 -14.48
N ILE A 130 -13.24 7.69 -14.39
CA ILE A 130 -13.99 6.43 -14.36
C ILE A 130 -13.70 5.52 -15.56
N GLU A 131 -13.43 6.07 -16.75
CA GLU A 131 -13.10 5.31 -17.94
C GLU A 131 -11.69 4.66 -17.86
N GLU A 132 -10.75 5.25 -17.14
CA GLU A 132 -9.46 4.62 -16.84
C GLU A 132 -9.64 3.47 -15.82
N ILE A 133 -10.50 3.69 -14.81
CA ILE A 133 -10.81 2.66 -13.80
C ILE A 133 -11.45 1.43 -14.45
N LYS A 134 -12.39 1.60 -15.37
CA LYS A 134 -13.02 0.49 -16.10
C LYS A 134 -12.04 -0.32 -16.97
N LYS A 135 -10.98 0.31 -17.48
CA LYS A 135 -9.94 -0.35 -18.29
C LYS A 135 -8.90 -1.08 -17.43
N HIS A 136 -8.91 -0.87 -16.13
CA HIS A 136 -7.92 -1.43 -15.22
C HIS A 136 -8.01 -2.96 -15.20
N ASP A 137 -6.92 -3.65 -15.49
CA ASP A 137 -6.82 -5.11 -15.38
C ASP A 137 -6.40 -5.47 -13.94
N PRO A 138 -7.27 -6.16 -13.16
CA PRO A 138 -6.98 -6.52 -11.78
C PRO A 138 -5.79 -7.48 -11.61
N LYS A 139 -5.26 -8.03 -12.70
CA LYS A 139 -4.07 -8.90 -12.69
C LYS A 139 -2.76 -8.13 -12.79
N THR A 140 -2.81 -6.86 -13.15
CA THR A 140 -1.61 -6.05 -13.44
C THR A 140 -1.21 -5.13 -12.30
N SER A 141 -2.10 -4.88 -11.32
CA SER A 141 -1.79 -4.02 -10.18
C SER A 141 -2.47 -4.49 -8.90
N CYS A 142 -2.08 -3.92 -7.76
CA CYS A 142 -2.57 -4.33 -6.45
C CYS A 142 -3.99 -3.81 -6.13
N GLY A 143 -4.50 -2.80 -6.82
CA GLY A 143 -5.84 -2.28 -6.57
C GLY A 143 -6.05 -0.84 -7.00
N LEU A 144 -7.21 -0.30 -6.62
CA LEU A 144 -7.60 1.08 -6.82
C LEU A 144 -7.54 1.84 -5.48
N LYS A 145 -6.82 2.97 -5.44
CA LYS A 145 -6.81 3.87 -4.28
C LYS A 145 -7.78 5.03 -4.49
N VAL A 146 -8.62 5.26 -3.48
CA VAL A 146 -9.59 6.37 -3.42
C VAL A 146 -9.32 7.23 -2.20
N PHE A 147 -9.01 8.49 -2.40
CA PHE A 147 -8.89 9.47 -1.32
C PHE A 147 -10.22 10.17 -1.13
N MET A 148 -10.95 9.81 -0.07
CA MET A 148 -12.26 10.40 0.28
C MET A 148 -12.13 11.58 1.24
N GLY A 149 -10.92 11.94 1.62
CA GLY A 149 -10.58 13.05 2.52
C GLY A 149 -9.38 13.82 2.00
N ALA A 150 -8.47 14.19 2.89
CA ALA A 150 -7.27 14.93 2.51
C ALA A 150 -6.43 14.18 1.48
N SER A 151 -6.08 14.86 0.38
CA SER A 151 -5.19 14.34 -0.65
C SER A 151 -4.38 15.45 -1.28
N THR A 152 -3.30 15.08 -1.97
CA THR A 152 -2.48 16.00 -2.77
C THR A 152 -2.87 15.93 -4.24
N GLY A 153 -2.90 17.08 -4.90
CA GLY A 153 -3.27 17.19 -6.32
C GLY A 153 -4.75 16.83 -6.59
N ASP A 154 -5.02 16.26 -7.76
CA ASP A 154 -6.37 15.99 -8.25
C ASP A 154 -6.92 14.62 -7.81
N LEU A 155 -6.34 14.00 -6.78
CA LEU A 155 -6.74 12.66 -6.33
C LEU A 155 -7.89 12.68 -5.29
N LEU A 156 -8.35 13.84 -4.84
CA LEU A 156 -9.51 13.90 -3.96
C LEU A 156 -10.78 13.50 -4.71
N VAL A 157 -11.52 12.54 -4.17
CA VAL A 157 -12.83 12.11 -4.65
C VAL A 157 -13.88 12.50 -3.62
N ASP A 158 -14.46 13.66 -3.79
CA ASP A 158 -15.43 14.28 -2.87
C ASP A 158 -16.87 14.34 -3.42
N LYS A 159 -17.05 14.00 -4.72
CA LYS A 159 -18.38 13.96 -5.34
C LYS A 159 -19.02 12.59 -5.12
N TYR A 160 -20.23 12.56 -4.53
CA TYR A 160 -20.94 11.31 -4.28
C TYR A 160 -21.17 10.49 -5.55
N GLU A 161 -21.51 11.15 -6.66
CA GLU A 161 -21.76 10.53 -7.97
C GLU A 161 -20.49 9.82 -8.51
N ALA A 162 -19.32 10.41 -8.28
CA ALA A 162 -18.04 9.79 -8.64
C ALA A 162 -17.73 8.58 -7.76
N LEU A 163 -17.93 8.70 -6.44
CA LEU A 163 -17.79 7.57 -5.50
C LEU A 163 -18.73 6.43 -5.87
N ASP A 164 -20.01 6.71 -6.08
CA ASP A 164 -21.01 5.72 -6.47
C ASP A 164 -20.60 4.97 -7.75
N ALA A 165 -20.17 5.69 -8.79
CA ALA A 165 -19.71 5.11 -10.04
C ALA A 165 -18.41 4.29 -9.87
N ILE A 166 -17.45 4.76 -9.05
CA ILE A 166 -16.21 4.04 -8.76
C ILE A 166 -16.52 2.69 -8.11
N PHE A 167 -17.31 2.69 -7.03
CA PHE A 167 -17.67 1.46 -6.32
C PHE A 167 -18.51 0.51 -7.19
N GLN A 168 -19.33 1.04 -8.09
CA GLN A 168 -20.13 0.23 -9.02
C GLN A 168 -19.30 -0.46 -10.09
N HIS A 169 -18.24 0.17 -10.60
CA HIS A 169 -17.54 -0.27 -11.81
C HIS A 169 -16.09 -0.70 -11.62
N CYS A 170 -15.53 -0.53 -10.42
CA CYS A 170 -14.15 -0.93 -10.17
C CYS A 170 -13.98 -2.46 -10.28
N PRO A 171 -13.08 -2.95 -11.13
CA PRO A 171 -12.91 -4.39 -11.36
C PRO A 171 -12.02 -5.08 -10.32
N THR A 172 -11.46 -4.34 -9.35
CA THR A 172 -10.49 -4.81 -8.35
C THR A 172 -10.88 -4.38 -6.94
N ASN A 173 -10.05 -4.73 -5.95
CA ASN A 173 -10.22 -4.22 -4.59
C ASN A 173 -10.03 -2.69 -4.54
N ILE A 174 -10.83 -2.06 -3.70
CA ILE A 174 -10.79 -0.63 -3.44
C ILE A 174 -10.11 -0.40 -2.09
N VAL A 175 -9.14 0.49 -2.07
CA VAL A 175 -8.43 0.94 -0.86
C VAL A 175 -8.77 2.41 -0.64
N THR A 176 -9.30 2.76 0.53
CA THR A 176 -9.77 4.12 0.81
C THR A 176 -8.97 4.81 1.91
N HIS A 177 -8.73 6.10 1.75
CA HIS A 177 -8.44 7.01 2.86
C HIS A 177 -9.74 7.72 3.21
N CYS A 178 -10.17 7.61 4.46
CA CYS A 178 -11.50 8.02 4.89
C CYS A 178 -11.45 9.14 5.92
N GLU A 179 -11.69 10.36 5.46
CA GLU A 179 -12.00 11.52 6.32
C GLU A 179 -13.12 12.31 5.66
N ASP A 180 -14.12 12.73 6.43
CA ASP A 180 -15.20 13.55 5.87
C ASP A 180 -14.72 14.97 5.60
N PRO A 181 -14.67 15.42 4.32
CA PRO A 181 -14.08 16.71 3.96
C PRO A 181 -14.85 17.89 4.57
N LYS A 182 -16.18 17.78 4.68
CA LYS A 182 -17.02 18.83 5.22
C LYS A 182 -16.73 19.05 6.70
N ARG A 183 -16.75 17.98 7.49
CA ARG A 183 -16.44 18.05 8.92
C ARG A 183 -15.03 18.52 9.17
N LEU A 184 -14.08 18.06 8.36
CA LEU A 184 -12.69 18.50 8.45
C LEU A 184 -12.57 20.03 8.29
N ILE A 185 -13.21 20.59 7.27
CA ILE A 185 -13.21 22.03 7.02
C ILE A 185 -13.88 22.79 8.18
N GLU A 186 -15.07 22.34 8.62
CA GLU A 186 -15.79 22.93 9.75
C GLU A 186 -14.94 22.95 11.03
N ASN A 187 -14.29 21.83 11.36
CA ASN A 187 -13.39 21.75 12.51
C ASN A 187 -12.18 22.68 12.35
N GLN A 188 -11.55 22.68 11.18
CA GLN A 188 -10.39 23.53 10.91
C GLN A 188 -10.73 25.03 11.08
N GLU A 189 -11.86 25.48 10.54
CA GLU A 189 -12.32 26.85 10.70
C GLU A 189 -12.63 27.19 12.15
N LYS A 190 -13.30 26.29 12.87
CA LYS A 190 -13.58 26.44 14.30
C LYS A 190 -12.32 26.63 15.13
N TYR A 191 -11.34 25.74 14.94
CA TYR A 191 -10.09 25.80 15.70
C TYR A 191 -9.21 27.00 15.29
N LYS A 192 -9.17 27.34 14.01
CA LYS A 192 -8.50 28.56 13.53
C LYS A 192 -9.13 29.82 14.11
N LYS A 193 -10.44 29.88 14.23
CA LYS A 193 -11.17 31.02 14.84
C LYS A 193 -10.89 31.16 16.33
N SER A 194 -10.76 30.04 17.05
CA SER A 194 -10.55 30.05 18.51
C SER A 194 -9.08 30.19 18.94
N HIS A 195 -8.12 29.76 18.11
CA HIS A 195 -6.70 29.70 18.47
C HIS A 195 -5.80 30.62 17.60
N GLY A 196 -6.28 31.03 16.41
CA GLY A 196 -5.48 31.89 15.51
C GLY A 196 -4.11 31.30 15.21
N ASP A 197 -3.07 32.10 15.40
CA ASP A 197 -1.67 31.72 15.18
C ASP A 197 -1.11 30.77 16.25
N SER A 198 -1.87 30.47 17.32
CA SER A 198 -1.48 29.50 18.35
C SER A 198 -1.85 28.05 18.00
N LEU A 199 -2.36 27.79 16.79
CA LEU A 199 -2.54 26.43 16.31
C LEU A 199 -1.20 25.71 16.22
N THR A 200 -1.14 24.49 16.77
CA THR A 200 0.05 23.64 16.78
C THR A 200 -0.32 22.24 16.31
N ALA A 201 0.68 21.38 16.11
CA ALA A 201 0.47 19.98 15.78
C ALA A 201 -0.44 19.24 16.78
N MET A 202 -0.52 19.68 18.03
CA MET A 202 -1.42 19.13 19.06
C MET A 202 -2.91 19.24 18.69
N HIS A 203 -3.28 20.22 17.85
CA HIS A 203 -4.66 20.40 17.41
C HIS A 203 -5.03 19.51 16.23
N HIS A 204 -4.05 18.84 15.61
CA HIS A 204 -4.29 17.98 14.45
C HIS A 204 -5.32 16.88 14.73
N ALA A 205 -5.15 16.14 15.83
CA ALA A 205 -6.03 15.05 16.20
C ALA A 205 -7.47 15.48 16.54
N VAL A 206 -7.67 16.69 17.06
CA VAL A 206 -9.00 17.21 17.39
C VAL A 206 -9.69 17.87 16.19
N ILE A 207 -8.93 18.31 15.19
CA ILE A 207 -9.45 18.79 13.92
C ILE A 207 -9.90 17.61 13.06
N ARG A 208 -9.09 16.55 13.03
CA ARG A 208 -9.33 15.26 12.35
C ARG A 208 -9.88 14.26 13.37
N ASP A 209 -11.05 14.57 13.93
CA ASP A 209 -11.64 13.78 14.99
C ASP A 209 -12.18 12.42 14.48
N GLU A 210 -12.49 11.54 15.43
CA GLU A 210 -13.01 10.19 15.14
C GLU A 210 -14.27 10.19 14.27
N GLU A 211 -15.11 11.22 14.41
CA GLU A 211 -16.32 11.37 13.61
C GLU A 211 -16.02 11.68 12.15
N CYS A 212 -14.94 12.41 11.83
CA CYS A 212 -14.46 12.59 10.46
C CYS A 212 -14.20 11.23 9.78
N CYS A 213 -13.50 10.36 10.47
CA CYS A 213 -13.20 9.02 9.98
C CYS A 213 -14.47 8.16 9.89
N TYR A 214 -15.30 8.17 10.92
CA TYR A 214 -16.52 7.36 10.99
C TYR A 214 -17.51 7.67 9.87
N LEU A 215 -17.80 8.95 9.60
CA LEU A 215 -18.72 9.37 8.54
C LEU A 215 -18.25 8.89 7.17
N SER A 216 -16.98 9.11 6.85
CA SER A 216 -16.40 8.74 5.55
C SER A 216 -16.27 7.23 5.39
N SER A 217 -15.78 6.51 6.41
CA SER A 217 -15.65 5.05 6.36
C SER A 217 -17.01 4.35 6.30
N SER A 218 -18.01 4.88 7.00
CA SER A 218 -19.39 4.37 6.93
C SER A 218 -19.98 4.52 5.53
N LEU A 219 -19.72 5.64 4.85
CA LEU A 219 -20.10 5.82 3.45
C LEU A 219 -19.42 4.79 2.55
N ALA A 220 -18.09 4.61 2.69
CA ALA A 220 -17.34 3.62 1.89
C ALA A 220 -17.88 2.20 2.11
N VAL A 221 -18.12 1.78 3.35
CA VAL A 221 -18.71 0.47 3.70
C VAL A 221 -20.11 0.33 3.12
N GLY A 222 -20.93 1.40 3.18
CA GLY A 222 -22.27 1.42 2.58
C GLY A 222 -22.23 1.17 1.07
N LEU A 223 -21.33 1.85 0.36
CA LEU A 223 -21.13 1.66 -1.08
C LEU A 223 -20.58 0.26 -1.42
N ALA A 224 -19.62 -0.23 -0.63
CA ALA A 224 -19.09 -1.58 -0.81
C ALA A 224 -20.17 -2.65 -0.66
N LYS A 225 -21.04 -2.53 0.35
CA LYS A 225 -22.21 -3.43 0.52
C LYS A 225 -23.19 -3.31 -0.63
N LYS A 226 -23.47 -2.09 -1.11
CA LYS A 226 -24.41 -1.83 -2.22
C LYS A 226 -23.99 -2.54 -3.49
N TYR A 227 -22.69 -2.56 -3.80
CA TYR A 227 -22.17 -3.09 -5.05
C TYR A 227 -21.43 -4.43 -4.91
N GLY A 228 -21.28 -4.95 -3.69
CA GLY A 228 -20.61 -6.23 -3.45
C GLY A 228 -19.11 -6.22 -3.77
N CYS A 229 -18.46 -5.08 -3.69
CA CYS A 229 -17.02 -4.97 -3.97
C CYS A 229 -16.16 -5.22 -2.73
N LEU A 230 -14.91 -5.63 -2.96
CA LEU A 230 -13.91 -5.75 -1.90
C LEU A 230 -13.42 -4.35 -1.52
N LEU A 231 -13.54 -4.03 -0.25
CA LEU A 231 -13.07 -2.78 0.33
C LEU A 231 -12.01 -3.06 1.38
N TYR A 232 -10.88 -2.38 1.26
CA TYR A 232 -9.85 -2.26 2.27
C TYR A 232 -9.73 -0.79 2.68
N THR A 233 -9.89 -0.51 3.96
CA THR A 233 -9.71 0.84 4.49
C THR A 233 -8.25 1.01 4.89
N SER A 234 -7.60 2.07 4.43
CA SER A 234 -6.27 2.42 4.86
C SER A 234 -6.27 3.10 6.22
N ASP A 235 -5.12 3.16 6.84
CA ASP A 235 -4.95 3.98 8.01
C ASP A 235 -4.96 5.48 7.68
N ALA A 236 -5.29 6.30 8.67
CA ALA A 236 -5.33 7.75 8.56
C ALA A 236 -3.98 8.42 8.89
N ALA A 237 -2.96 7.67 9.30
CA ALA A 237 -1.73 8.24 9.87
C ALA A 237 -0.77 8.79 8.82
N ASP A 238 -0.83 8.31 7.60
CA ASP A 238 0.18 8.54 6.57
C ASP A 238 -0.06 9.80 5.71
N GLU A 239 -1.19 10.46 5.88
CA GLU A 239 -1.61 11.56 5.01
C GLU A 239 -1.35 12.95 5.62
N SER A 240 -0.72 13.01 6.76
CA SER A 240 -0.29 14.26 7.37
C SER A 240 0.91 14.82 6.61
N VAL A 241 0.70 15.82 5.84
CA VAL A 241 1.73 16.61 5.17
C VAL A 241 2.18 17.74 6.08
#